data_b104d163e788eb3766b4f5f05841e7f5
#
_entry.id   b104d163e788eb3766b4f5f05841e7f5
#
_cell.length_a   1.000
_cell.length_b   1.000
_cell.length_c   1.000
_cell.angle_alpha   90.00
_cell.angle_beta   90.00
_cell.angle_gamma   90.00
#
_symmetry.space_group_name_H-M   'P 1'
#
loop_
_entity.id
_entity.type
_entity.pdbx_description
1 polymer ?
#
loop_
_entity_poly.entity_id
_entity_poly.type
_entity_poly.pdbx_seq_one_letter_code
_entity_poly.pdbx_strand_id
1 'polypeptide(L)'
;MINLKKFIALGLMSGTSADGIDIGVIKTDGKSKINLGPSDYYPYSPSFKKRIKSIFKKKRDLRKSKKEKRIIEIENKFTDLNFIAINKFLKKNKINKKKIDVVGFHGQTISHNPSSGYSWQIGDSMKLANLLNIKVVSDFRENDVKNGGQGAPLTPIFHFYLTKNIKKTICFVNLGGISNLTYFDHRSNRDLKKIIAFDAGPCCSLIDDWVYKNLNKKYDRDGIIARTGSFDKKII
;
A
#
# COMPACT_ATOMS: atom_id res chain seq x y z
N MET A 1 -11.75 25.98 22.01
CA MET A 1 -11.14 25.03 21.03
C MET A 1 -11.80 23.67 21.22
N ILE A 2 -12.52 23.17 20.22
CA ILE A 2 -13.13 21.84 20.27
C ILE A 2 -11.98 20.83 20.31
N ASN A 3 -11.90 20.09 21.41
CA ASN A 3 -10.89 19.06 21.58
C ASN A 3 -11.29 17.85 20.71
N LEU A 4 -10.85 17.85 19.43
CA LEU A 4 -11.15 16.76 18.51
C LEU A 4 -10.55 15.46 19.05
N LYS A 5 -11.39 14.45 19.17
CA LYS A 5 -10.96 13.10 19.58
C LYS A 5 -9.80 12.65 18.68
N LYS A 6 -8.70 12.25 19.26
CA LYS A 6 -7.57 11.67 18.54
C LYS A 6 -7.73 10.16 18.47
N PHE A 7 -7.56 9.61 17.29
CA PHE A 7 -7.61 8.18 17.03
C PHE A 7 -6.18 7.64 16.91
N ILE A 8 -5.97 6.44 17.41
CA ILE A 8 -4.78 5.64 17.11
C ILE A 8 -5.21 4.65 16.02
N ALA A 9 -4.74 4.87 14.80
CA ALA A 9 -5.06 4.06 13.64
C ALA A 9 -3.85 3.21 13.25
N LEU A 10 -4.09 1.93 13.00
CA LEU A 10 -3.11 0.99 12.47
C LEU A 10 -3.43 0.76 10.99
N GLY A 11 -2.48 0.97 10.11
CA GLY A 11 -2.63 0.75 8.68
C GLY A 11 -1.89 -0.49 8.21
N LEU A 12 -2.49 -1.22 7.30
CA LEU A 12 -1.93 -2.40 6.64
C LEU A 12 -1.87 -2.16 5.14
N MET A 13 -0.72 -2.46 4.54
CA MET A 13 -0.55 -2.41 3.09
C MET A 13 0.16 -3.67 2.60
N SER A 14 -0.34 -4.23 1.49
CA SER A 14 0.35 -5.24 0.71
C SER A 14 0.37 -4.78 -0.75
N GLY A 15 1.56 -4.48 -1.25
CA GLY A 15 1.76 -3.97 -2.61
C GLY A 15 1.56 -5.01 -3.69
N THR A 16 1.56 -4.58 -4.95
CA THR A 16 1.39 -5.46 -6.13
C THR A 16 2.55 -6.46 -6.32
N SER A 17 3.71 -6.20 -5.73
CA SER A 17 4.83 -7.15 -5.67
C SER A 17 4.50 -8.43 -4.89
N ALA A 18 3.47 -8.35 -4.01
CA ALA A 18 3.04 -9.43 -3.10
C ALA A 18 4.19 -10.02 -2.27
N ASP A 19 5.05 -9.15 -1.76
CA ASP A 19 6.26 -9.54 -1.02
C ASP A 19 6.01 -9.72 0.48
N GLY A 20 5.07 -8.95 1.03
CA GLY A 20 4.79 -8.94 2.46
C GLY A 20 3.73 -7.91 2.84
N ILE A 21 3.68 -7.63 4.13
CA ILE A 21 2.74 -6.71 4.76
C ILE A 21 3.54 -5.57 5.39
N ASP A 22 3.28 -4.35 4.97
CA ASP A 22 3.71 -3.15 5.66
C ASP A 22 2.67 -2.79 6.72
N ILE A 23 3.13 -2.52 7.94
CA ILE A 23 2.29 -2.12 9.08
C ILE A 23 2.81 -0.80 9.61
N GLY A 24 1.91 0.15 9.83
CA GLY A 24 2.25 1.42 10.45
C GLY A 24 1.15 1.89 11.39
N VAL A 25 1.53 2.67 12.39
CA VAL A 25 0.60 3.32 13.32
C VAL A 25 0.70 4.83 13.19
N ILE A 26 -0.45 5.48 13.23
CA ILE A 26 -0.54 6.94 13.32
C ILE A 26 -1.48 7.32 14.47
N LYS A 27 -1.23 8.51 15.04
CA LYS A 27 -2.19 9.19 15.92
C LYS A 27 -2.71 10.42 15.18
N THR A 28 -4.01 10.48 14.96
CA THR A 28 -4.62 11.52 14.09
C THR A 28 -5.96 11.98 14.64
N ASP A 29 -6.38 13.18 14.26
CA ASP A 29 -7.74 13.69 14.45
C ASP A 29 -8.65 13.40 13.24
N GLY A 30 -8.14 12.66 12.24
CA GLY A 30 -8.84 12.36 10.99
C GLY A 30 -9.01 13.55 10.04
N LYS A 31 -8.45 14.73 10.37
CA LYS A 31 -8.60 15.97 9.59
C LYS A 31 -7.26 16.60 9.22
N SER A 32 -6.46 16.88 10.20
CA SER A 32 -5.31 17.74 9.98
C SER A 32 -4.07 17.42 10.81
N LYS A 33 -4.20 16.69 11.89
CA LYS A 33 -3.09 16.34 12.76
C LYS A 33 -2.70 14.89 12.55
N ILE A 34 -1.45 14.67 12.19
CA ILE A 34 -0.87 13.35 11.97
C ILE A 34 0.43 13.28 12.76
N ASN A 35 0.49 12.33 13.68
CA ASN A 35 1.70 11.96 14.38
C ASN A 35 2.06 10.55 13.97
N LEU A 36 3.22 10.38 13.34
CA LEU A 36 3.71 9.08 12.91
C LEU A 36 4.16 8.27 14.13
N GLY A 37 3.77 7.01 14.17
CA GLY A 37 4.25 6.02 15.11
C GLY A 37 5.21 5.03 14.45
N PRO A 38 5.48 3.89 15.09
CA PRO A 38 6.35 2.86 14.52
C PRO A 38 5.73 2.24 13.26
N SER A 39 6.62 1.72 12.42
CA SER A 39 6.27 0.92 11.25
C SER A 39 7.19 -0.28 11.14
N ASP A 40 6.71 -1.36 10.51
CA ASP A 40 7.45 -2.60 10.29
C ASP A 40 6.98 -3.28 9.00
N TYR A 41 7.83 -4.17 8.50
CA TYR A 41 7.55 -5.00 7.34
C TYR A 41 7.62 -6.50 7.71
N TYR A 42 6.63 -7.26 7.24
CA TYR A 42 6.50 -8.70 7.49
C TYR A 42 6.45 -9.45 6.15
N PRO A 43 7.55 -10.11 5.74
CA PRO A 43 7.61 -10.79 4.45
C PRO A 43 6.72 -12.03 4.40
N TYR A 44 6.14 -12.29 3.23
CA TYR A 44 5.50 -13.57 2.95
C TYR A 44 6.53 -14.67 2.69
N SER A 45 6.14 -15.92 2.96
CA SER A 45 6.92 -17.04 2.49
C SER A 45 6.95 -17.11 0.96
N PRO A 46 8.04 -17.60 0.34
CA PRO A 46 8.11 -17.74 -1.12
C PRO A 46 6.95 -18.55 -1.72
N SER A 47 6.51 -19.59 -1.01
CA SER A 47 5.37 -20.42 -1.40
C SER A 47 4.06 -19.63 -1.42
N PHE A 48 3.80 -18.80 -0.39
CA PHE A 48 2.60 -18.00 -0.33
C PHE A 48 2.62 -16.86 -1.36
N LYS A 49 3.77 -16.21 -1.56
CA LYS A 49 3.96 -15.22 -2.64
C LYS A 49 3.61 -15.82 -4.01
N LYS A 50 4.08 -17.04 -4.30
CA LYS A 50 3.75 -17.75 -5.55
C LYS A 50 2.24 -18.02 -5.67
N ARG A 51 1.57 -18.39 -4.57
CA ARG A 51 0.11 -18.60 -4.53
C ARG A 51 -0.65 -17.31 -4.81
N ILE A 52 -0.30 -16.20 -4.19
CA ILE A 52 -0.93 -14.89 -4.48
C ILE A 52 -0.72 -14.52 -5.96
N LYS A 53 0.53 -14.57 -6.46
CA LYS A 53 0.82 -14.23 -7.86
C LYS A 53 0.07 -15.10 -8.87
N SER A 54 -0.27 -16.33 -8.50
CA SER A 54 -1.01 -17.23 -9.40
C SER A 54 -2.47 -16.83 -9.63
N ILE A 55 -3.02 -15.95 -8.80
CA ILE A 55 -4.39 -15.42 -8.98
C ILE A 55 -4.42 -14.04 -9.62
N PHE A 56 -3.27 -13.38 -9.85
CA PHE A 56 -3.16 -12.11 -10.59
C PHE A 56 -3.47 -12.25 -12.09
N LYS A 57 -3.91 -13.40 -12.56
CA LYS A 57 -4.04 -13.70 -13.97
C LYS A 57 -5.05 -12.80 -14.68
N LYS A 58 -4.53 -12.28 -15.81
CA LYS A 58 -5.12 -11.43 -16.84
C LYS A 58 -6.54 -11.83 -17.23
N LYS A 59 -7.43 -10.80 -17.41
CA LYS A 59 -8.68 -10.86 -18.21
C LYS A 59 -9.73 -11.93 -17.86
N ARG A 60 -9.87 -12.36 -16.61
CA ARG A 60 -11.07 -13.08 -16.20
C ARG A 60 -12.08 -12.09 -15.65
N ASP A 61 -13.35 -12.35 -15.87
CA ASP A 61 -14.41 -11.72 -15.08
C ASP A 61 -14.27 -12.22 -13.63
N LEU A 62 -13.48 -11.46 -12.86
CA LEU A 62 -13.11 -11.82 -11.50
C LEU A 62 -14.32 -11.80 -10.55
N ARG A 63 -15.45 -11.18 -11.00
CA ARG A 63 -16.71 -11.23 -10.24
C ARG A 63 -17.25 -12.66 -10.15
N LYS A 64 -17.06 -13.47 -11.19
CA LYS A 64 -17.39 -14.91 -11.17
C LYS A 64 -16.40 -15.70 -10.33
N SER A 65 -15.15 -15.26 -10.25
CA SER A 65 -14.06 -15.95 -9.56
C SER A 65 -14.08 -15.77 -8.03
N LYS A 66 -14.83 -14.81 -7.48
CA LYS A 66 -14.91 -14.59 -6.01
C LYS A 66 -15.36 -15.85 -5.23
N LYS A 67 -16.06 -16.77 -5.89
CA LYS A 67 -16.53 -18.04 -5.30
C LYS A 67 -15.58 -19.22 -5.55
N GLU A 68 -14.47 -19.02 -6.25
CA GLU A 68 -13.50 -20.10 -6.49
C GLU A 68 -12.86 -20.52 -5.16
N LYS A 69 -12.95 -21.78 -4.80
CA LYS A 69 -12.39 -22.37 -3.56
C LYS A 69 -10.94 -21.96 -3.34
N ARG A 70 -10.12 -21.99 -4.41
CA ARG A 70 -8.71 -21.58 -4.36
C ARG A 70 -8.51 -20.11 -3.94
N ILE A 71 -9.37 -19.20 -4.41
CA ILE A 71 -9.26 -17.77 -4.05
C ILE A 71 -9.66 -17.59 -2.60
N ILE A 72 -10.74 -18.23 -2.16
CA ILE A 72 -11.19 -18.20 -0.78
C ILE A 72 -10.10 -18.72 0.17
N GLU A 73 -9.41 -19.80 -0.19
CA GLU A 73 -8.30 -20.35 0.61
C GLU A 73 -7.13 -19.37 0.72
N ILE A 74 -6.78 -18.68 -0.38
CA ILE A 74 -5.72 -17.67 -0.40
C ILE A 74 -6.13 -16.46 0.43
N GLU A 75 -7.35 -15.98 0.29
CA GLU A 75 -7.91 -14.86 1.04
C GLU A 75 -7.94 -15.13 2.54
N ASN A 76 -8.41 -16.31 2.94
CA ASN A 76 -8.38 -16.75 4.34
C ASN A 76 -6.95 -16.75 4.89
N LYS A 77 -6.01 -17.36 4.18
CA LYS A 77 -4.61 -17.40 4.60
C LYS A 77 -3.98 -16.02 4.65
N PHE A 78 -4.31 -15.15 3.69
CA PHE A 78 -3.87 -13.76 3.65
C PHE A 78 -4.36 -13.01 4.91
N THR A 79 -5.63 -13.16 5.25
CA THR A 79 -6.24 -12.54 6.44
C THR A 79 -5.58 -13.03 7.73
N ASP A 80 -5.35 -14.34 7.85
CA ASP A 80 -4.67 -14.93 9.02
C ASP A 80 -3.23 -14.41 9.17
N LEU A 81 -2.51 -14.25 8.07
CA LEU A 81 -1.15 -13.70 8.08
C LEU A 81 -1.15 -12.22 8.52
N ASN A 82 -2.13 -11.43 8.09
CA ASN A 82 -2.28 -10.06 8.56
C ASN A 82 -2.58 -10.00 10.07
N PHE A 83 -3.48 -10.87 10.56
CA PHE A 83 -3.73 -10.99 12.00
C PHE A 83 -2.47 -11.33 12.80
N ILE A 84 -1.69 -12.31 12.33
CA ILE A 84 -0.43 -12.71 12.98
C ILE A 84 0.59 -11.56 12.96
N ALA A 85 0.72 -10.86 11.82
CA ALA A 85 1.63 -9.74 11.67
C ALA A 85 1.28 -8.57 12.60
N ILE A 86 -0.01 -8.24 12.72
CA ILE A 86 -0.49 -7.22 13.66
C ILE A 86 -0.10 -7.58 15.10
N ASN A 87 -0.36 -8.80 15.55
CA ASN A 87 -0.04 -9.18 16.93
C ASN A 87 1.48 -9.15 17.18
N LYS A 88 2.31 -9.61 16.22
CA LYS A 88 3.77 -9.49 16.30
C LYS A 88 4.22 -8.04 16.39
N PHE A 89 3.65 -7.17 15.54
CA PHE A 89 3.93 -5.75 15.50
C PHE A 89 3.60 -5.05 16.83
N LEU A 90 2.40 -5.28 17.35
CA LEU A 90 1.96 -4.71 18.63
C LEU A 90 2.85 -5.16 19.79
N LYS A 91 3.19 -6.47 19.83
CA LYS A 91 4.10 -7.03 20.86
C LYS A 91 5.49 -6.40 20.76
N LYS A 92 6.10 -6.36 19.57
CA LYS A 92 7.44 -5.81 19.32
C LYS A 92 7.54 -4.35 19.76
N ASN A 93 6.53 -3.56 19.42
CA ASN A 93 6.51 -2.12 19.70
C ASN A 93 5.88 -1.76 21.06
N LYS A 94 5.56 -2.76 21.89
CA LYS A 94 4.94 -2.59 23.22
C LYS A 94 3.64 -1.76 23.16
N ILE A 95 2.86 -1.90 22.10
CA ILE A 95 1.60 -1.18 21.92
C ILE A 95 0.46 -2.00 22.51
N ASN A 96 -0.29 -1.42 23.43
CA ASN A 96 -1.49 -2.04 23.95
C ASN A 96 -2.58 -2.05 22.89
N LYS A 97 -3.04 -3.25 22.52
CA LYS A 97 -4.10 -3.49 21.52
C LYS A 97 -5.38 -2.69 21.82
N LYS A 98 -5.75 -2.54 23.11
CA LYS A 98 -6.94 -1.78 23.52
C LYS A 98 -6.88 -0.29 23.19
N LYS A 99 -5.69 0.24 22.88
CA LYS A 99 -5.49 1.64 22.48
C LYS A 99 -5.68 1.86 20.98
N ILE A 100 -5.79 0.80 20.19
CA ILE A 100 -6.05 0.93 18.74
C ILE A 100 -7.54 1.15 18.53
N ASP A 101 -7.90 2.29 17.98
CA ASP A 101 -9.29 2.67 17.72
C ASP A 101 -9.82 2.07 16.42
N VAL A 102 -8.95 1.92 15.40
CA VAL A 102 -9.32 1.46 14.06
C VAL A 102 -8.13 0.83 13.33
N VAL A 103 -8.41 -0.16 12.52
CA VAL A 103 -7.46 -0.76 11.58
C VAL A 103 -7.87 -0.43 10.15
N GLY A 104 -6.98 0.15 9.37
CA GLY A 104 -7.14 0.29 7.93
C GLY A 104 -6.56 -0.93 7.22
N PHE A 105 -7.41 -1.70 6.55
CA PHE A 105 -7.03 -2.93 5.87
C PHE A 105 -7.19 -2.78 4.36
N HIS A 106 -6.07 -2.51 3.69
CA HIS A 106 -6.07 -2.34 2.23
C HIS A 106 -6.39 -3.64 1.48
N GLY A 107 -6.03 -4.80 2.06
CA GLY A 107 -6.07 -6.06 1.34
C GLY A 107 -4.94 -6.20 0.31
N GLN A 108 -4.98 -7.27 -0.48
CA GLN A 108 -4.07 -7.52 -1.60
C GLN A 108 -4.78 -7.29 -2.92
N THR A 109 -4.37 -6.28 -3.67
CA THR A 109 -4.93 -6.04 -4.99
C THR A 109 -4.58 -7.19 -5.93
N ILE A 110 -5.59 -7.81 -6.50
CA ILE A 110 -5.47 -8.89 -7.50
C ILE A 110 -6.02 -8.50 -8.85
N SER A 111 -6.87 -7.49 -8.90
CA SER A 111 -7.34 -6.88 -10.13
C SER A 111 -7.71 -5.42 -9.92
N HIS A 112 -7.35 -4.58 -10.88
CA HIS A 112 -7.64 -3.17 -10.87
C HIS A 112 -7.97 -2.73 -12.29
N ASN A 113 -9.22 -2.34 -12.53
CA ASN A 113 -9.71 -1.88 -13.82
C ASN A 113 -10.78 -0.79 -13.63
N PRO A 114 -10.35 0.43 -13.33
CA PRO A 114 -11.28 1.54 -13.07
C PRO A 114 -12.14 1.89 -14.27
N SER A 115 -11.63 1.75 -15.50
CA SER A 115 -12.43 1.97 -16.72
C SER A 115 -13.60 0.99 -16.87
N SER A 116 -13.51 -0.18 -16.24
CA SER A 116 -14.61 -1.16 -16.16
C SER A 116 -15.36 -1.06 -14.83
N GLY A 117 -15.14 -0.02 -14.04
CA GLY A 117 -15.86 0.29 -12.81
C GLY A 117 -15.54 -0.63 -11.64
N TYR A 118 -14.37 -1.28 -11.60
CA TYR A 118 -14.04 -2.13 -10.48
C TYR A 118 -12.55 -2.12 -10.08
N SER A 119 -12.33 -2.36 -8.80
CA SER A 119 -11.03 -2.71 -8.23
C SER A 119 -11.26 -3.81 -7.19
N TRP A 120 -10.43 -4.85 -7.19
CA TRP A 120 -10.62 -5.97 -6.29
C TRP A 120 -9.37 -6.24 -5.48
N GLN A 121 -9.53 -6.09 -4.18
CA GLN A 121 -8.57 -6.47 -3.16
C GLN A 121 -9.13 -7.70 -2.42
N ILE A 122 -8.32 -8.75 -2.27
CA ILE A 122 -8.65 -9.88 -1.40
C ILE A 122 -8.25 -9.57 0.04
N GLY A 123 -9.00 -10.13 0.95
CA GLY A 123 -8.83 -10.00 2.40
C GLY A 123 -10.18 -9.86 3.08
N ASP A 124 -10.47 -10.77 4.01
CA ASP A 124 -11.72 -10.77 4.77
C ASP A 124 -11.61 -9.80 5.95
N SER A 125 -12.12 -8.59 5.75
CA SER A 125 -12.12 -7.53 6.77
C SER A 125 -13.01 -7.86 7.96
N MET A 126 -14.12 -8.58 7.76
CA MET A 126 -15.01 -9.00 8.84
C MET A 126 -14.34 -10.05 9.73
N LYS A 127 -13.70 -11.05 9.12
CA LYS A 127 -12.90 -12.03 9.84
C LYS A 127 -11.79 -11.33 10.64
N LEU A 128 -11.07 -10.40 10.02
CA LEU A 128 -10.00 -9.66 10.70
C LEU A 128 -10.53 -8.84 11.88
N ALA A 129 -11.66 -8.16 11.71
CA ALA A 129 -12.31 -7.39 12.79
C ALA A 129 -12.70 -8.29 13.97
N ASN A 130 -13.28 -9.45 13.69
CA ASN A 130 -13.66 -10.41 14.72
C ASN A 130 -12.44 -10.97 15.46
N LEU A 131 -11.36 -11.36 14.74
CA LEU A 131 -10.14 -11.87 15.34
C LEU A 131 -9.42 -10.83 16.20
N LEU A 132 -9.45 -9.57 15.78
CA LEU A 132 -8.83 -8.47 16.50
C LEU A 132 -9.71 -7.92 17.62
N ASN A 133 -11.02 -8.03 17.52
CA ASN A 133 -12.00 -7.26 18.29
C ASN A 133 -11.72 -5.74 18.20
N ILE A 134 -11.43 -5.26 17.00
CA ILE A 134 -11.19 -3.84 16.66
C ILE A 134 -11.93 -3.54 15.38
N LYS A 135 -12.44 -2.31 15.23
CA LYS A 135 -13.06 -1.85 13.98
C LYS A 135 -12.04 -1.91 12.82
N VAL A 136 -12.45 -2.51 11.71
CA VAL A 136 -11.66 -2.57 10.48
C VAL A 136 -12.35 -1.79 9.38
N VAL A 137 -11.59 -0.96 8.68
CA VAL A 137 -12.03 -0.23 7.48
C VAL A 137 -11.29 -0.82 6.29
N SER A 138 -12.02 -1.18 5.25
CA SER A 138 -11.50 -1.81 4.02
C SER A 138 -12.11 -1.19 2.77
N ASP A 139 -11.81 -1.77 1.61
CA ASP A 139 -12.39 -1.42 0.30
C ASP A 139 -12.16 0.03 -0.14
N PHE A 140 -11.03 0.61 0.26
CA PHE A 140 -10.69 2.00 -0.02
C PHE A 140 -10.75 2.37 -1.50
N ARG A 141 -10.34 1.47 -2.40
CA ARG A 141 -10.29 1.71 -3.84
C ARG A 141 -11.65 1.53 -4.51
N GLU A 142 -12.45 0.60 -4.01
CA GLU A 142 -13.73 0.27 -4.61
C GLU A 142 -14.71 1.44 -4.55
N ASN A 143 -14.75 2.15 -3.42
CA ASN A 143 -15.64 3.29 -3.26
C ASN A 143 -15.27 4.45 -4.19
N ASP A 144 -13.97 4.73 -4.36
CA ASP A 144 -13.48 5.76 -5.27
C ASP A 144 -13.84 5.41 -6.72
N VAL A 145 -13.59 4.17 -7.14
CA VAL A 145 -13.93 3.69 -8.49
C VAL A 145 -15.44 3.72 -8.75
N LYS A 146 -16.27 3.35 -7.77
CA LYS A 146 -17.73 3.42 -7.89
C LYS A 146 -18.25 4.84 -8.07
N ASN A 147 -17.52 5.83 -7.56
CA ASN A 147 -17.86 7.25 -7.70
C ASN A 147 -17.15 7.92 -8.90
N GLY A 148 -16.63 7.13 -9.85
CA GLY A 148 -16.00 7.64 -11.07
C GLY A 148 -14.52 8.00 -10.93
N GLY A 149 -13.91 7.73 -9.77
CA GLY A 149 -12.48 7.88 -9.56
C GLY A 149 -11.67 6.71 -10.11
N GLN A 150 -10.35 6.83 -10.06
CA GLN A 150 -9.44 5.81 -10.55
C GLN A 150 -9.02 4.78 -9.49
N GLY A 151 -9.35 5.02 -8.20
CA GLY A 151 -9.00 4.14 -7.10
C GLY A 151 -7.50 4.06 -6.78
N ALA A 152 -6.68 4.77 -7.54
CA ALA A 152 -5.24 4.87 -7.36
C ALA A 152 -4.70 6.13 -8.05
N PRO A 153 -3.67 6.79 -7.47
CA PRO A 153 -3.11 6.59 -6.16
C PRO A 153 -4.02 7.16 -5.03
N LEU A 154 -4.03 6.54 -3.84
CA LEU A 154 -4.78 7.03 -2.67
C LEU A 154 -3.91 7.81 -1.67
N THR A 155 -2.60 7.66 -1.75
CA THR A 155 -1.62 8.31 -0.87
C THR A 155 -1.53 9.85 -1.01
N PRO A 156 -1.91 10.49 -2.13
CA PRO A 156 -1.79 11.94 -2.30
C PRO A 156 -2.44 12.77 -1.20
N ILE A 157 -3.61 12.36 -0.72
CA ILE A 157 -4.30 13.03 0.39
C ILE A 157 -3.46 12.98 1.67
N PHE A 158 -2.84 11.83 1.95
CA PHE A 158 -1.96 11.67 3.10
C PHE A 158 -0.70 12.55 2.97
N HIS A 159 -0.05 12.57 1.80
CA HIS A 159 1.11 13.42 1.52
C HIS A 159 0.78 14.90 1.74
N PHE A 160 -0.38 15.34 1.26
CA PHE A 160 -0.85 16.70 1.43
C PHE A 160 -0.99 17.09 2.91
N TYR A 161 -1.63 16.27 3.72
CA TYR A 161 -1.80 16.56 5.14
C TYR A 161 -0.51 16.41 5.95
N LEU A 162 0.38 15.51 5.56
CA LEU A 162 1.69 15.33 6.19
C LEU A 162 2.55 16.60 6.09
N THR A 163 2.45 17.31 4.98
CA THR A 163 3.27 18.48 4.65
C THR A 163 2.54 19.82 4.77
N LYS A 164 1.33 19.82 5.30
CA LYS A 164 0.46 21.03 5.34
C LYS A 164 1.08 22.27 6.00
N ASN A 165 2.07 22.09 6.87
CA ASN A 165 2.76 23.21 7.54
C ASN A 165 3.94 23.76 6.73
N ILE A 166 4.27 23.12 5.60
CA ILE A 166 5.37 23.52 4.73
C ILE A 166 4.77 24.44 3.64
N LYS A 167 5.07 25.74 3.70
CA LYS A 167 4.61 26.73 2.72
C LYS A 167 5.50 26.71 1.47
N LYS A 168 5.54 25.59 0.74
CA LYS A 168 6.34 25.41 -0.48
C LYS A 168 5.59 24.55 -1.49
N THR A 169 6.07 24.54 -2.71
CA THR A 169 5.76 23.49 -3.69
C THR A 169 6.43 22.20 -3.27
N ILE A 170 5.69 21.11 -3.30
CA ILE A 170 6.17 19.79 -2.87
C ILE A 170 5.88 18.77 -3.96
N CYS A 171 6.88 17.94 -4.24
CA CYS A 171 6.74 16.76 -5.07
C CYS A 171 7.22 15.54 -4.28
N PHE A 172 6.32 14.61 -4.01
CA PHE A 172 6.67 13.28 -3.53
C PHE A 172 6.93 12.39 -4.73
N VAL A 173 8.07 11.72 -4.71
CA VAL A 173 8.45 10.73 -5.72
C VAL A 173 8.57 9.39 -5.02
N ASN A 174 7.75 8.44 -5.43
CA ASN A 174 7.87 7.05 -4.98
C ASN A 174 8.62 6.24 -6.05
N LEU A 175 9.76 5.68 -5.67
CA LEU A 175 10.63 4.87 -6.53
C LEU A 175 10.42 3.38 -6.23
N GLY A 176 9.28 2.85 -6.68
CA GLY A 176 8.94 1.43 -6.60
C GLY A 176 9.24 0.68 -7.90
N GLY A 177 8.58 -0.44 -8.15
CA GLY A 177 8.65 -1.13 -9.46
C GLY A 177 8.18 -0.21 -10.59
N ILE A 178 7.10 0.53 -10.35
CA ILE A 178 6.64 1.69 -11.12
C ILE A 178 6.85 2.91 -10.23
N SER A 179 7.39 3.99 -10.79
CA SER A 179 7.48 5.27 -10.08
C SER A 179 6.17 6.01 -10.17
N ASN A 180 5.79 6.71 -9.09
CA ASN A 180 4.66 7.61 -9.10
C ASN A 180 4.99 8.93 -8.41
N LEU A 181 4.27 9.96 -8.81
CA LEU A 181 4.45 11.33 -8.36
C LEU A 181 3.19 11.81 -7.65
N THR A 182 3.38 12.64 -6.62
CA THR A 182 2.34 13.47 -6.04
C THR A 182 2.87 14.90 -5.94
N TYR A 183 2.24 15.82 -6.65
CA TYR A 183 2.62 17.22 -6.69
C TYR A 183 1.50 18.11 -6.15
N PHE A 184 1.86 19.08 -5.34
CA PHE A 184 0.98 20.15 -4.88
C PHE A 184 1.75 21.39 -4.42
N ASP A 185 1.06 22.55 -4.38
CA ASP A 185 1.63 23.81 -3.95
C ASP A 185 0.88 24.35 -2.72
N HIS A 186 1.57 24.41 -1.58
CA HIS A 186 1.02 24.93 -0.33
C HIS A 186 1.15 26.46 -0.19
N ARG A 187 1.76 27.16 -1.16
CA ARG A 187 1.95 28.62 -1.11
C ARG A 187 0.67 29.37 -1.40
N SER A 188 -0.11 28.92 -2.38
CA SER A 188 -1.20 29.71 -2.97
C SER A 188 -2.58 29.33 -2.46
N ASN A 189 -2.93 28.07 -2.40
CA ASN A 189 -4.23 27.65 -1.90
C ASN A 189 -4.18 26.18 -1.51
N ARG A 190 -4.73 25.88 -0.31
CA ARG A 190 -4.77 24.49 0.20
C ARG A 190 -5.98 23.73 -0.36
N ASP A 191 -6.11 23.70 -1.67
CA ASP A 191 -7.18 23.02 -2.35
C ASP A 191 -6.76 21.60 -2.74
N LEU A 192 -7.42 20.62 -2.15
CA LEU A 192 -7.20 19.19 -2.47
C LEU A 192 -7.45 18.88 -3.95
N LYS A 193 -8.30 19.69 -4.63
CA LYS A 193 -8.58 19.53 -6.06
C LYS A 193 -7.38 19.86 -6.96
N LYS A 194 -6.38 20.55 -6.42
CA LYS A 194 -5.15 20.92 -7.13
C LYS A 194 -4.01 19.94 -6.94
N ILE A 195 -4.26 18.82 -6.27
CA ILE A 195 -3.28 17.74 -6.18
C ILE A 195 -3.18 17.06 -7.54
N ILE A 196 -1.97 16.97 -8.07
CA ILE A 196 -1.66 16.21 -9.28
C ILE A 196 -0.93 14.94 -8.84
N ALA A 197 -1.44 13.79 -9.24
CA ALA A 197 -0.81 12.51 -8.92
C ALA A 197 -0.99 11.52 -10.07
N PHE A 198 0.09 10.86 -10.45
CA PHE A 198 0.09 9.91 -11.57
C PHE A 198 1.27 8.94 -11.50
N ASP A 199 1.17 7.84 -12.20
CA ASP A 199 2.26 6.90 -12.44
C ASP A 199 3.18 7.47 -13.53
N ALA A 200 4.46 7.69 -13.20
CA ALA A 200 5.43 8.32 -14.11
C ALA A 200 6.05 7.32 -15.10
N GLY A 201 6.15 6.04 -14.71
CA GLY A 201 6.67 5.00 -15.59
C GLY A 201 7.43 3.89 -14.86
N PRO A 202 7.98 2.92 -15.62
CA PRO A 202 8.82 1.86 -15.06
C PRO A 202 10.02 2.44 -14.30
N CYS A 203 10.36 1.82 -13.17
CA CYS A 203 11.46 2.24 -12.31
C CYS A 203 12.30 1.03 -11.88
N CYS A 204 12.34 0.73 -10.61
CA CYS A 204 13.19 -0.35 -10.07
C CYS A 204 12.89 -1.74 -10.66
N SER A 205 11.67 -1.98 -11.18
CA SER A 205 11.34 -3.27 -11.80
C SER A 205 12.24 -3.65 -12.95
N LEU A 206 12.70 -2.68 -13.76
CA LEU A 206 13.59 -2.95 -14.89
C LEU A 206 14.98 -3.39 -14.39
N ILE A 207 15.47 -2.73 -13.34
CA ILE A 207 16.76 -3.07 -12.72
C ILE A 207 16.67 -4.46 -12.06
N ASP A 208 15.60 -4.70 -11.31
CA ASP A 208 15.38 -5.97 -10.61
C ASP A 208 15.25 -7.14 -11.59
N ASP A 209 14.53 -6.95 -12.70
CA ASP A 209 14.38 -7.96 -13.75
C ASP A 209 15.72 -8.26 -14.44
N TRP A 210 16.52 -7.23 -14.71
CA TRP A 210 17.84 -7.41 -15.28
C TRP A 210 18.78 -8.16 -14.33
N VAL A 211 18.80 -7.77 -13.06
CA VAL A 211 19.62 -8.41 -12.02
C VAL A 211 19.21 -9.87 -11.82
N TYR A 212 17.89 -10.12 -11.86
CA TYR A 212 17.39 -11.49 -11.75
C TYR A 212 17.81 -12.36 -12.93
N LYS A 213 17.64 -11.86 -14.15
CA LYS A 213 17.96 -12.59 -15.38
C LYS A 213 19.45 -12.89 -15.52
N ASN A 214 20.31 -11.93 -15.18
CA ASN A 214 21.75 -12.04 -15.46
C ASN A 214 22.55 -12.57 -14.25
N LEU A 215 22.09 -12.34 -13.03
CA LEU A 215 22.85 -12.63 -11.82
C LEU A 215 22.11 -13.55 -10.84
N ASN A 216 20.89 -13.98 -11.18
CA ASN A 216 20.01 -14.78 -10.32
C ASN A 216 19.84 -14.21 -8.89
N LYS A 217 19.89 -12.87 -8.77
CA LYS A 217 19.64 -12.13 -7.54
C LYS A 217 18.29 -11.44 -7.62
N LYS A 218 17.67 -11.16 -6.48
CA LYS A 218 16.33 -10.52 -6.46
C LYS A 218 16.36 -9.05 -6.86
N TYR A 219 17.40 -8.33 -6.51
CA TYR A 219 17.62 -6.90 -6.78
C TYR A 219 19.10 -6.54 -6.53
N ASP A 220 19.51 -5.36 -6.96
CA ASP A 220 20.82 -4.79 -6.66
C ASP A 220 20.80 -4.17 -5.26
N ARG A 221 21.24 -4.95 -4.27
CA ARG A 221 21.23 -4.50 -2.88
C ARG A 221 22.23 -3.35 -2.68
N ASP A 222 21.74 -2.23 -2.18
CA ASP A 222 22.50 -1.02 -1.87
C ASP A 222 23.25 -0.43 -3.10
N GLY A 223 22.83 -0.80 -4.32
CA GLY A 223 23.45 -0.36 -5.56
C GLY A 223 24.88 -0.87 -5.75
N ILE A 224 25.24 -2.01 -5.15
CA ILE A 224 26.61 -2.55 -5.19
C ILE A 224 27.00 -2.91 -6.62
N ILE A 225 26.09 -3.51 -7.40
CA ILE A 225 26.36 -3.89 -8.79
C ILE A 225 26.51 -2.63 -9.65
N ALA A 226 25.61 -1.68 -9.50
CA ALA A 226 25.64 -0.43 -10.24
C ALA A 226 26.95 0.37 -10.02
N ARG A 227 27.50 0.34 -8.78
CA ARG A 227 28.76 1.03 -8.46
C ARG A 227 29.98 0.42 -9.14
N THR A 228 29.93 -0.83 -9.55
CA THR A 228 31.05 -1.51 -10.23
C THR A 228 31.01 -1.33 -11.73
N GLY A 229 29.92 -0.78 -12.25
CA GLY A 229 29.74 -0.53 -13.68
C GLY A 229 30.25 0.85 -14.12
N SER A 230 30.37 1.02 -15.42
CA SER A 230 30.56 2.31 -16.08
C SER A 230 29.40 2.52 -17.06
N PHE A 231 29.06 3.79 -17.31
CA PHE A 231 28.04 4.12 -18.30
C PHE A 231 28.68 4.45 -19.65
N ASP A 232 28.01 4.07 -20.72
CA ASP A 232 28.43 4.47 -22.07
C ASP A 232 27.76 5.80 -22.46
N LYS A 233 28.58 6.85 -22.65
CA LYS A 233 28.10 8.19 -23.03
C LYS A 233 27.32 8.23 -24.36
N LYS A 234 27.48 7.20 -25.22
CA LYS A 234 26.75 7.13 -26.49
C LYS A 234 25.33 6.61 -26.34
N ILE A 235 24.99 6.03 -25.16
CA ILE A 235 23.67 5.45 -24.88
C ILE A 235 22.79 6.42 -24.08
N ILE A 236 23.41 7.40 -23.42
CA ILE A 236 22.74 8.44 -22.64
C ILE A 236 22.70 9.72 -23.47
#